data_364dbfe7e9518b0a48e8d6bc78629162
#
_entry.id   364dbfe7e9518b0a48e8d6bc78629162
#
_cell.length_a   1.000
_cell.length_b   1.000
_cell.length_c   1.000
_cell.angle_alpha   90.00
_cell.angle_beta   90.00
_cell.angle_gamma   90.00
#
_symmetry.space_group_name_H-M   'P 1'
#
loop_
_entity.id
_entity.type
_entity.pdbx_description
1 polymer ?
#
loop_
_entity_poly.entity_id
_entity_poly.type
_entity_poly.pdbx_seq_one_letter_code
_entity_poly.pdbx_strand_id
1 'polypeptide(L)'
;MQNDRDDADNPKQKQPLQKVVEPKSNGFLGDSLNKKSGETVEDILKLMPPDFFDFWNFCSTINKAKPEDAFAEIGFHLVGVYDLLAKKVPKTKTVYLHCHWRYYYDPPEFQTIIKLDGDDLFHIGYFSDDPSEVPRILASNKANSGAKLTLMGDNVFAAMNSALSKVLNRINEKKLKEKFLNIQRDLQVFAKKKKYSLETITGKTKNRQKRVVAKTFHSLGIVVPIVRDVGYRCLSETDASLKRALNKIVTAKDVKTKEENESILFDIIHNVHLANDECDFGTGLELGIDLFCNGDPYFHPNILRFLPLAYYLLKRNKFGEIVHAHLKNRKTGDDLADADL
;
A
#
# COMPACT_ATOMS: atom_id res chain seq x y z
N MET A 1 -38.88 65.09 40.87
CA MET A 1 -39.76 64.03 40.41
C MET A 1 -38.85 63.26 39.44
N GLN A 2 -38.06 62.37 39.92
CA GLN A 2 -38.30 60.91 40.15
C GLN A 2 -38.75 60.20 38.86
N ASN A 3 -37.81 59.45 38.25
CA ASN A 3 -37.92 58.01 38.22
C ASN A 3 -36.66 57.35 37.63
N ASP A 4 -35.99 56.65 38.50
CA ASP A 4 -35.00 55.61 38.21
C ASP A 4 -35.64 54.43 37.45
N ARG A 5 -34.98 53.87 36.51
CA ARG A 5 -35.18 52.46 36.12
C ARG A 5 -33.82 51.81 35.80
N ASP A 6 -33.43 50.99 36.76
CA ASP A 6 -32.39 49.97 36.65
C ASP A 6 -32.69 49.03 35.47
N ASP A 7 -31.71 48.82 34.59
CA ASP A 7 -31.68 47.69 33.67
C ASP A 7 -30.58 46.74 34.13
N ALA A 8 -31.03 45.63 34.66
CA ALA A 8 -30.21 44.56 35.20
C ALA A 8 -29.47 43.81 34.06
N ASP A 9 -28.17 43.79 34.17
CA ASP A 9 -27.27 42.93 33.44
C ASP A 9 -27.60 41.44 33.71
N ASN A 10 -27.99 40.69 32.66
CA ASN A 10 -28.29 39.28 32.70
C ASN A 10 -27.11 38.50 32.09
N PRO A 11 -26.28 37.82 32.87
CA PRO A 11 -25.16 37.04 32.33
C PRO A 11 -25.69 35.78 31.61
N LYS A 12 -25.57 35.76 30.30
CA LYS A 12 -25.83 34.57 29.49
C LYS A 12 -24.94 33.41 30.00
N GLN A 13 -25.60 32.49 30.67
CA GLN A 13 -24.99 31.17 31.02
C GLN A 13 -24.48 30.49 29.77
N LYS A 14 -23.16 30.33 29.71
CA LYS A 14 -22.52 29.43 28.76
C LYS A 14 -22.89 28.00 29.17
N GLN A 15 -23.69 27.31 28.36
CA GLN A 15 -23.90 25.88 28.49
C GLN A 15 -22.55 25.16 28.24
N PRO A 16 -22.17 24.17 29.06
CA PRO A 16 -20.99 23.38 28.83
C PRO A 16 -21.20 22.55 27.56
N LEU A 17 -20.20 22.58 26.66
CA LEU A 17 -20.11 21.72 25.49
C LEU A 17 -20.33 20.27 25.92
N GLN A 18 -21.38 19.67 25.38
CA GLN A 18 -21.67 18.25 25.57
C GLN A 18 -20.43 17.45 25.15
N LYS A 19 -19.88 16.66 26.08
CA LYS A 19 -18.91 15.63 25.79
C LYS A 19 -19.47 14.77 24.65
N VAL A 20 -18.74 14.74 23.53
CA VAL A 20 -19.02 13.82 22.43
C VAL A 20 -18.97 12.43 23.03
N VAL A 21 -20.14 11.80 23.12
CA VAL A 21 -20.26 10.40 23.53
C VAL A 21 -19.56 9.58 22.45
N GLU A 22 -18.49 8.89 22.84
CA GLU A 22 -17.86 7.90 21.98
C GLU A 22 -18.95 6.94 21.49
N PRO A 23 -19.14 6.79 20.17
CA PRO A 23 -20.05 5.76 19.67
C PRO A 23 -19.46 4.42 20.04
N LYS A 24 -20.19 3.66 20.85
CA LYS A 24 -19.89 2.25 21.17
C LYS A 24 -19.52 1.58 19.85
N SER A 25 -18.32 0.98 19.77
CA SER A 25 -17.84 0.21 18.65
C SER A 25 -18.96 -0.72 18.17
N ASN A 26 -19.51 -0.44 16.98
CA ASN A 26 -20.52 -1.29 16.39
C ASN A 26 -19.91 -2.67 16.20
N GLY A 27 -20.41 -3.67 16.93
CA GLY A 27 -19.99 -5.06 16.89
C GLY A 27 -20.15 -5.76 15.53
N PHE A 28 -20.52 -5.05 14.49
CA PHE A 28 -20.72 -5.59 13.14
C PHE A 28 -19.41 -5.93 12.40
N LEU A 29 -18.31 -5.21 12.69
CA LEU A 29 -16.99 -5.49 12.09
C LEU A 29 -16.17 -6.49 12.90
N GLY A 30 -16.41 -6.59 14.22
CA GLY A 30 -15.64 -7.46 15.13
C GLY A 30 -15.82 -8.95 14.87
N ASP A 31 -17.03 -9.40 14.53
CA ASP A 31 -17.34 -10.83 14.36
C ASP A 31 -16.92 -11.38 12.99
N SER A 32 -16.84 -10.53 11.95
CA SER A 32 -16.36 -10.94 10.63
C SER A 32 -14.84 -11.12 10.57
N LEU A 33 -14.10 -10.37 11.38
CA LEU A 33 -12.62 -10.41 11.42
C LEU A 33 -12.07 -11.58 12.23
N ASN A 34 -12.89 -12.22 13.09
CA ASN A 34 -12.47 -13.36 13.90
C ASN A 34 -12.59 -14.74 13.24
N LYS A 35 -13.11 -14.85 12.02
CA LYS A 35 -12.94 -16.06 11.23
C LYS A 35 -11.48 -16.11 10.75
N LYS A 36 -10.65 -16.91 11.44
CA LYS A 36 -9.34 -17.30 10.93
C LYS A 36 -9.50 -17.71 9.48
N SER A 37 -9.05 -16.90 8.55
CA SER A 37 -8.96 -17.29 7.14
C SER A 37 -7.96 -18.44 7.11
N GLY A 38 -8.44 -19.65 6.89
CA GLY A 38 -7.61 -20.83 6.75
C GLY A 38 -6.89 -20.85 5.39
N GLU A 39 -6.35 -19.71 4.96
CA GLU A 39 -5.63 -19.58 3.70
C GLU A 39 -4.37 -20.44 3.75
N THR A 40 -4.24 -21.34 2.80
CA THR A 40 -3.09 -22.23 2.71
C THR A 40 -1.98 -21.62 1.85
N VAL A 41 -0.74 -22.16 1.96
CA VAL A 41 0.36 -21.79 1.05
C VAL A 41 -0.05 -22.00 -0.41
N GLU A 42 -0.78 -23.08 -0.67
CA GLU A 42 -1.29 -23.41 -2.01
C GLU A 42 -2.24 -22.32 -2.53
N ASP A 43 -3.09 -21.75 -1.69
CA ASP A 43 -4.03 -20.69 -2.09
C ASP A 43 -3.31 -19.39 -2.43
N ILE A 44 -2.26 -19.04 -1.67
CA ILE A 44 -1.43 -17.88 -1.97
C ILE A 44 -0.69 -18.08 -3.30
N LEU A 45 -0.07 -19.25 -3.50
CA LEU A 45 0.66 -19.54 -4.73
C LEU A 45 -0.24 -19.61 -5.97
N LYS A 46 -1.51 -20.05 -5.84
CA LYS A 46 -2.48 -20.02 -6.95
C LYS A 46 -2.78 -18.62 -7.47
N LEU A 47 -2.65 -17.59 -6.62
CA LEU A 47 -2.84 -16.20 -7.01
C LEU A 47 -1.59 -15.58 -7.65
N MET A 48 -0.44 -16.27 -7.65
CA MET A 48 0.76 -15.74 -8.30
C MET A 48 0.69 -15.91 -9.82
N PRO A 49 1.11 -14.89 -10.59
CA PRO A 49 1.10 -14.94 -12.04
C PRO A 49 2.18 -15.90 -12.59
N PRO A 50 2.04 -16.38 -13.83
CA PRO A 50 3.00 -17.32 -14.42
C PRO A 50 4.46 -16.81 -14.45
N ASP A 51 4.67 -15.50 -14.62
CA ASP A 51 6.01 -14.90 -14.64
C ASP A 51 6.72 -15.02 -13.29
N PHE A 52 5.99 -15.11 -12.17
CA PHE A 52 6.54 -15.38 -10.84
C PHE A 52 7.27 -16.73 -10.79
N PHE A 53 6.65 -17.80 -11.28
CA PHE A 53 7.24 -19.13 -11.31
C PHE A 53 8.34 -19.26 -12.38
N ASP A 54 8.12 -18.66 -13.53
CA ASP A 54 9.11 -18.63 -14.60
C ASP A 54 10.39 -17.90 -14.18
N PHE A 55 10.25 -16.82 -13.38
CA PHE A 55 11.41 -16.10 -12.85
C PHE A 55 12.17 -16.92 -11.78
N TRP A 56 11.47 -17.63 -10.91
CA TRP A 56 12.09 -18.59 -10.00
C TRP A 56 12.88 -19.67 -10.76
N ASN A 57 12.30 -20.23 -11.80
CA ASN A 57 12.97 -21.20 -12.66
C ASN A 57 14.22 -20.59 -13.33
N PHE A 58 14.14 -19.35 -13.80
CA PHE A 58 15.30 -18.64 -14.34
C PHE A 58 16.39 -18.46 -13.27
N CYS A 59 16.06 -18.01 -12.07
CA CYS A 59 17.01 -17.88 -10.96
C CYS A 59 17.66 -19.21 -10.58
N SER A 60 16.91 -20.31 -10.68
CA SER A 60 17.44 -21.67 -10.45
C SER A 60 18.48 -22.10 -11.47
N THR A 61 18.53 -21.49 -12.67
CA THR A 61 19.61 -21.73 -13.64
C THR A 61 20.90 -21.01 -13.27
N ILE A 62 20.82 -19.91 -12.52
CA ILE A 62 21.96 -19.11 -12.06
C ILE A 62 22.53 -19.69 -10.76
N ASN A 63 21.64 -19.93 -9.79
CA ASN A 63 21.98 -20.50 -8.49
C ASN A 63 21.00 -21.63 -8.15
N LYS A 64 21.37 -22.87 -8.44
CA LYS A 64 20.51 -24.04 -8.23
C LYS A 64 20.24 -24.33 -6.75
N ALA A 65 21.22 -24.06 -5.88
CA ALA A 65 21.11 -24.34 -4.46
C ALA A 65 20.23 -23.33 -3.73
N LYS A 66 20.32 -22.06 -4.13
CA LYS A 66 19.59 -20.92 -3.53
C LYS A 66 19.12 -19.97 -4.63
N PRO A 67 18.03 -20.28 -5.34
CA PRO A 67 17.51 -19.41 -6.40
C PRO A 67 17.18 -18.00 -5.91
N GLU A 68 16.77 -17.86 -4.65
CA GLU A 68 16.46 -16.57 -4.03
C GLU A 68 17.68 -15.64 -3.94
N ASP A 69 18.88 -16.19 -3.94
CA ASP A 69 20.15 -15.46 -3.87
C ASP A 69 20.87 -15.38 -5.23
N ALA A 70 20.16 -15.62 -6.35
CA ALA A 70 20.75 -15.60 -7.71
C ALA A 70 21.44 -14.27 -8.04
N PHE A 71 21.02 -13.17 -7.43
CA PHE A 71 21.52 -11.82 -7.66
C PHE A 71 22.14 -11.18 -6.39
N ALA A 72 22.41 -11.98 -5.34
CA ALA A 72 22.90 -11.48 -4.04
C ALA A 72 24.25 -10.73 -4.15
N GLU A 73 25.15 -11.14 -5.07
CA GLU A 73 26.44 -10.46 -5.27
C GLU A 73 26.31 -8.97 -5.68
N ILE A 74 25.13 -8.56 -6.17
CA ILE A 74 24.81 -7.18 -6.51
C ILE A 74 23.66 -6.64 -5.65
N GLY A 75 23.39 -7.29 -4.53
CA GLY A 75 22.48 -6.86 -3.48
C GLY A 75 21.01 -7.15 -3.71
N PHE A 76 20.58 -7.83 -4.81
CA PHE A 76 19.19 -8.22 -4.97
C PHE A 76 18.90 -9.60 -4.37
N HIS A 77 17.79 -9.67 -3.62
CA HIS A 77 17.30 -10.90 -3.02
C HIS A 77 15.82 -11.09 -3.35
N LEU A 78 15.44 -12.32 -3.70
CA LEU A 78 14.04 -12.70 -3.80
C LEU A 78 13.52 -12.94 -2.38
N VAL A 79 12.40 -12.33 -2.04
CA VAL A 79 11.81 -12.33 -0.70
C VAL A 79 10.29 -12.50 -0.77
N GLY A 80 9.60 -12.41 0.37
CA GLY A 80 8.15 -12.44 0.42
C GLY A 80 7.58 -13.77 -0.02
N VAL A 81 6.74 -13.79 -1.07
CA VAL A 81 6.14 -15.04 -1.57
C VAL A 81 7.21 -16.02 -2.12
N TYR A 82 8.36 -15.54 -2.55
CA TYR A 82 9.47 -16.43 -2.94
C TYR A 82 10.02 -17.23 -1.76
N ASP A 83 9.90 -16.74 -0.53
CA ASP A 83 10.33 -17.50 0.67
C ASP A 83 9.50 -18.78 0.87
N LEU A 84 8.28 -18.85 0.31
CA LEU A 84 7.50 -20.09 0.28
C LEU A 84 8.13 -21.14 -0.65
N LEU A 85 8.63 -20.73 -1.82
CA LEU A 85 9.33 -21.60 -2.75
C LEU A 85 10.71 -22.02 -2.20
N ALA A 86 11.37 -21.09 -1.49
CA ALA A 86 12.63 -21.35 -0.79
C ALA A 86 12.47 -22.16 0.50
N LYS A 87 11.21 -22.47 0.90
CA LYS A 87 10.87 -23.21 2.14
C LYS A 87 11.40 -22.54 3.42
N LYS A 88 11.53 -21.22 3.42
CA LYS A 88 11.95 -20.42 4.58
C LYS A 88 10.80 -20.16 5.55
N VAL A 89 9.55 -20.17 5.08
CA VAL A 89 8.34 -19.96 5.89
C VAL A 89 7.67 -21.30 6.19
N PRO A 90 7.39 -21.62 7.46
CA PRO A 90 6.66 -22.83 7.82
C PRO A 90 5.25 -22.83 7.24
N LYS A 91 4.78 -23.96 6.68
CA LYS A 91 3.44 -24.10 6.08
C LYS A 91 2.29 -23.78 7.03
N THR A 92 2.51 -23.83 8.33
CA THR A 92 1.52 -23.57 9.39
C THR A 92 1.36 -22.09 9.75
N LYS A 93 2.21 -21.21 9.22
CA LYS A 93 2.24 -19.78 9.58
C LYS A 93 1.77 -18.86 8.44
N THR A 94 0.79 -19.26 7.65
CA THR A 94 0.30 -18.49 6.49
C THR A 94 -0.34 -17.14 6.84
N VAL A 95 -0.87 -16.99 8.05
CA VAL A 95 -1.48 -15.74 8.54
C VAL A 95 -0.46 -14.58 8.58
N TYR A 96 0.81 -14.87 8.68
CA TYR A 96 1.89 -13.87 8.80
C TYR A 96 2.38 -13.32 7.45
N LEU A 97 2.01 -13.94 6.35
CA LEU A 97 2.42 -13.47 5.01
C LEU A 97 1.84 -12.09 4.64
N HIS A 98 0.79 -11.67 5.33
CA HIS A 98 0.23 -10.33 5.15
C HIS A 98 1.22 -9.21 5.51
N CYS A 99 2.11 -9.45 6.48
CA CYS A 99 3.13 -8.49 6.93
C CYS A 99 4.56 -8.88 6.53
N HIS A 100 4.76 -10.12 6.04
CA HIS A 100 6.07 -10.62 5.67
C HIS A 100 6.64 -9.83 4.49
N TRP A 101 7.80 -9.20 4.69
CA TRP A 101 8.44 -8.28 3.75
C TRP A 101 7.55 -7.11 3.32
N ARG A 102 6.70 -6.59 4.22
CA ARG A 102 5.89 -5.41 3.98
C ARG A 102 6.55 -4.19 4.62
N TYR A 103 7.04 -3.30 3.78
CA TYR A 103 7.69 -2.07 4.23
C TYR A 103 6.67 -1.06 4.76
N TYR A 104 7.16 -0.08 5.52
CA TYR A 104 6.33 0.90 6.24
C TYR A 104 5.25 1.55 5.38
N TYR A 105 5.58 1.90 4.13
CA TYR A 105 4.68 2.58 3.21
C TYR A 105 3.97 1.66 2.21
N ASP A 106 4.15 0.34 2.30
CA ASP A 106 3.52 -0.60 1.37
C ASP A 106 2.02 -0.71 1.66
N PRO A 107 1.15 -0.21 0.75
CA PRO A 107 -0.29 -0.36 0.92
C PRO A 107 -0.68 -1.85 0.79
N PRO A 108 -1.88 -2.25 1.24
CA PRO A 108 -2.34 -3.64 1.16
C PRO A 108 -2.28 -4.24 -0.24
N GLU A 109 -2.47 -3.44 -1.27
CA GLU A 109 -2.40 -3.82 -2.69
C GLU A 109 -1.00 -4.22 -3.14
N PHE A 110 0.04 -3.80 -2.42
CA PHE A 110 1.42 -4.01 -2.83
C PHE A 110 2.06 -5.16 -2.05
N GLN A 111 2.60 -6.15 -2.74
CA GLN A 111 3.26 -7.31 -2.16
C GLN A 111 4.71 -7.40 -2.64
N THR A 112 5.64 -7.16 -1.76
CA THR A 112 7.08 -7.21 -2.03
C THR A 112 7.53 -8.62 -2.39
N ILE A 113 8.35 -8.73 -3.46
CA ILE A 113 8.92 -9.99 -3.94
C ILE A 113 10.43 -9.92 -4.16
N ILE A 114 11.00 -8.74 -4.31
CA ILE A 114 12.44 -8.52 -4.48
C ILE A 114 12.84 -7.31 -3.63
N LYS A 115 13.91 -7.43 -2.86
CA LYS A 115 14.58 -6.30 -2.20
C LYS A 115 15.96 -6.06 -2.80
N LEU A 116 16.45 -4.83 -2.65
CA LEU A 116 17.83 -4.44 -2.92
C LEU A 116 18.47 -3.93 -1.64
N ASP A 117 19.63 -4.47 -1.29
CA ASP A 117 20.41 -3.99 -0.16
C ASP A 117 20.82 -2.52 -0.35
N GLY A 118 20.77 -1.75 0.72
CA GLY A 118 21.15 -0.33 0.72
C GLY A 118 20.18 0.55 1.50
N ASP A 119 20.63 1.78 1.78
CA ASP A 119 19.96 2.74 2.68
C ASP A 119 18.59 3.23 2.15
N ASP A 120 18.38 3.18 0.84
CA ASP A 120 17.12 3.61 0.21
C ASP A 120 15.95 2.68 0.50
N LEU A 121 16.18 1.45 0.99
CA LEU A 121 15.20 0.38 1.14
C LEU A 121 14.40 0.15 -0.14
N PHE A 122 15.12 0.08 -1.28
CA PHE A 122 14.51 -0.15 -2.58
C PHE A 122 13.98 -1.58 -2.68
N HIS A 123 12.73 -1.71 -3.07
CA HIS A 123 12.10 -3.01 -3.25
C HIS A 123 11.10 -2.99 -4.41
N ILE A 124 10.82 -4.17 -4.94
CA ILE A 124 9.89 -4.40 -6.05
C ILE A 124 8.82 -5.37 -5.58
N GLY A 125 7.56 -5.10 -5.96
CA GLY A 125 6.44 -5.97 -5.63
C GLY A 125 5.38 -5.99 -6.71
N TYR A 126 4.52 -7.00 -6.63
CA TYR A 126 3.27 -7.02 -7.37
C TYR A 126 2.28 -6.04 -6.75
N PHE A 127 1.52 -5.38 -7.61
CA PHE A 127 0.42 -4.50 -7.20
C PHE A 127 -0.90 -5.06 -7.75
N SER A 128 -1.85 -5.32 -6.87
CA SER A 128 -3.16 -5.87 -7.20
C SER A 128 -4.27 -4.89 -6.82
N ASP A 129 -5.18 -4.61 -7.75
CA ASP A 129 -6.37 -3.78 -7.47
C ASP A 129 -7.45 -4.56 -6.71
N ASP A 130 -7.41 -5.90 -6.76
CA ASP A 130 -8.36 -6.80 -6.10
C ASP A 130 -7.60 -8.00 -5.48
N PRO A 131 -7.85 -8.35 -4.21
CA PRO A 131 -7.13 -9.43 -3.54
C PRO A 131 -7.50 -10.83 -4.04
N SER A 132 -8.57 -10.96 -4.81
CA SER A 132 -9.02 -12.23 -5.41
C SER A 132 -8.53 -12.43 -6.84
N GLU A 133 -7.93 -11.40 -7.45
CA GLU A 133 -7.39 -11.46 -8.81
C GLU A 133 -5.87 -11.65 -8.81
N VAL A 134 -5.37 -12.29 -9.86
CA VAL A 134 -3.93 -12.36 -10.14
C VAL A 134 -3.40 -10.95 -10.38
N PRO A 135 -2.30 -10.52 -9.72
CA PRO A 135 -1.70 -9.20 -9.92
C PRO A 135 -1.35 -8.93 -11.38
N ARG A 136 -1.59 -7.71 -11.84
CA ARG A 136 -1.44 -7.34 -13.26
C ARG A 136 -0.25 -6.44 -13.55
N ILE A 137 0.33 -5.83 -12.54
CA ILE A 137 1.46 -4.91 -12.68
C ILE A 137 2.46 -5.10 -11.54
N LEU A 138 3.69 -4.65 -11.81
CA LEU A 138 4.72 -4.51 -10.79
C LEU A 138 5.07 -3.04 -10.59
N ALA A 139 5.44 -2.74 -9.36
CA ALA A 139 5.93 -1.43 -8.97
C ALA A 139 7.16 -1.57 -8.08
N SER A 140 7.85 -0.45 -7.85
CA SER A 140 8.92 -0.33 -6.87
C SER A 140 8.67 0.83 -5.93
N ASN A 141 9.19 0.71 -4.72
CA ASN A 141 9.26 1.78 -3.73
C ASN A 141 10.70 1.91 -3.22
N LYS A 142 10.98 3.07 -2.62
CA LYS A 142 12.12 3.37 -1.77
C LYS A 142 11.56 3.79 -0.41
N ALA A 143 11.44 2.85 0.53
CA ALA A 143 10.68 3.08 1.77
C ALA A 143 11.21 4.27 2.60
N ASN A 144 12.50 4.58 2.53
CA ASN A 144 13.09 5.76 3.19
C ASN A 144 12.75 7.10 2.49
N SER A 145 12.17 7.05 1.28
CA SER A 145 11.75 8.25 0.54
C SER A 145 10.23 8.49 0.59
N GLY A 146 9.47 7.64 1.30
CA GLY A 146 8.02 7.74 1.46
C GLY A 146 7.22 6.76 0.61
N ALA A 147 5.94 7.04 0.42
CA ALA A 147 4.98 6.10 -0.14
C ALA A 147 4.95 6.02 -1.67
N LYS A 148 5.75 6.81 -2.39
CA LYS A 148 5.64 6.91 -3.85
C LYS A 148 6.06 5.62 -4.56
N LEU A 149 5.09 4.95 -5.19
CA LEU A 149 5.29 3.78 -6.03
C LEU A 149 5.63 4.18 -7.47
N THR A 150 6.53 3.45 -8.10
CA THR A 150 6.92 3.65 -9.50
C THR A 150 6.60 2.40 -10.30
N LEU A 151 5.81 2.52 -11.38
CA LEU A 151 5.49 1.41 -12.27
C LEU A 151 6.77 0.80 -12.86
N MET A 152 6.87 -0.54 -12.83
CA MET A 152 8.03 -1.29 -13.34
C MET A 152 7.70 -2.20 -14.52
N GLY A 153 6.42 -2.41 -14.83
CA GLY A 153 5.96 -3.25 -15.94
C GLY A 153 4.76 -4.12 -15.56
N ASP A 154 4.46 -5.10 -16.40
CA ASP A 154 3.39 -6.06 -16.21
C ASP A 154 3.88 -7.50 -15.92
N ASN A 155 5.18 -7.67 -15.71
CA ASN A 155 5.82 -8.94 -15.34
C ASN A 155 7.17 -8.71 -14.66
N VAL A 156 7.65 -9.70 -13.89
CA VAL A 156 8.86 -9.58 -13.09
C VAL A 156 10.13 -9.44 -13.94
N PHE A 157 10.16 -9.98 -15.17
CA PHE A 157 11.32 -9.86 -16.07
C PHE A 157 11.53 -8.39 -16.49
N ALA A 158 10.46 -7.65 -16.80
CA ALA A 158 10.54 -6.23 -17.11
C ALA A 158 11.07 -5.44 -15.91
N ALA A 159 10.51 -5.70 -14.72
CA ALA A 159 10.90 -5.04 -13.50
C ALA A 159 12.38 -5.29 -13.17
N MET A 160 12.82 -6.55 -13.20
CA MET A 160 14.20 -6.92 -12.90
C MET A 160 15.18 -6.41 -13.96
N ASN A 161 14.84 -6.48 -15.25
CA ASN A 161 15.68 -5.94 -16.32
C ASN A 161 15.94 -4.43 -16.12
N SER A 162 14.89 -3.66 -15.79
CA SER A 162 15.01 -2.23 -15.50
C SER A 162 15.86 -1.95 -14.26
N ALA A 163 15.66 -2.72 -13.18
CA ALA A 163 16.41 -2.59 -11.95
C ALA A 163 17.91 -2.94 -12.13
N LEU A 164 18.19 -4.05 -12.81
CA LEU A 164 19.56 -4.47 -13.16
C LEU A 164 20.30 -3.38 -13.94
N SER A 165 19.67 -2.80 -14.95
CA SER A 165 20.30 -1.72 -15.74
C SER A 165 20.75 -0.55 -14.88
N LYS A 166 19.94 -0.17 -13.84
CA LYS A 166 20.28 0.91 -12.94
C LYS A 166 21.45 0.56 -12.02
N VAL A 167 21.49 -0.67 -11.49
CA VAL A 167 22.55 -1.12 -10.58
C VAL A 167 23.85 -1.34 -11.36
N LEU A 168 23.82 -1.98 -12.54
CA LEU A 168 24.98 -2.24 -13.35
C LEU A 168 25.72 -0.96 -13.80
N ASN A 169 25.00 0.15 -13.95
CA ASN A 169 25.61 1.44 -14.26
C ASN A 169 26.44 2.01 -13.08
N ARG A 170 26.23 1.49 -11.86
CA ARG A 170 26.93 1.95 -10.64
C ARG A 170 28.08 1.01 -10.24
N ILE A 171 28.15 -0.19 -10.81
CA ILE A 171 29.20 -1.17 -10.50
C ILE A 171 30.48 -0.77 -11.21
N ASN A 172 31.56 -0.57 -10.43
CA ASN A 172 32.90 -0.24 -10.91
C ASN A 172 33.76 -1.52 -11.17
N GLU A 173 33.50 -2.60 -10.47
CA GLU A 173 34.22 -3.86 -10.63
C GLU A 173 33.92 -4.51 -11.99
N LYS A 174 34.92 -4.55 -12.88
CA LYS A 174 34.76 -4.98 -14.26
C LYS A 174 34.25 -6.43 -14.40
N LYS A 175 34.84 -7.36 -13.63
CA LYS A 175 34.47 -8.79 -13.69
C LYS A 175 33.03 -9.01 -13.24
N LEU A 176 32.65 -8.39 -12.12
CA LEU A 176 31.29 -8.47 -11.57
C LEU A 176 30.27 -7.87 -12.56
N LYS A 177 30.56 -6.69 -13.09
CA LYS A 177 29.72 -6.03 -14.10
C LYS A 177 29.54 -6.90 -15.33
N GLU A 178 30.59 -7.49 -15.89
CA GLU A 178 30.55 -8.36 -17.07
C GLU A 178 29.71 -9.62 -16.80
N LYS A 179 29.91 -10.26 -15.64
CA LYS A 179 29.08 -11.39 -15.19
C LYS A 179 27.59 -11.05 -15.24
N PHE A 180 27.20 -9.96 -14.61
CA PHE A 180 25.77 -9.60 -14.53
C PHE A 180 25.21 -9.01 -15.81
N LEU A 181 26.01 -8.41 -16.68
CA LEU A 181 25.61 -8.08 -18.05
C LEU A 181 25.27 -9.34 -18.87
N ASN A 182 26.00 -10.42 -18.69
CA ASN A 182 25.68 -11.70 -19.33
C ASN A 182 24.38 -12.28 -18.77
N ILE A 183 24.23 -12.30 -17.44
CA ILE A 183 22.97 -12.74 -16.79
C ILE A 183 21.77 -11.87 -17.28
N GLN A 184 21.95 -10.57 -17.44
CA GLN A 184 20.89 -9.71 -17.99
C GLN A 184 20.54 -10.08 -19.43
N ARG A 185 21.51 -10.43 -20.28
CA ARG A 185 21.24 -10.93 -21.63
C ARG A 185 20.47 -12.26 -21.60
N ASP A 186 20.87 -13.18 -20.72
CA ASP A 186 20.17 -14.45 -20.56
C ASP A 186 18.74 -14.26 -20.07
N LEU A 187 18.50 -13.30 -19.13
CA LEU A 187 17.17 -12.88 -18.71
C LEU A 187 16.33 -12.37 -19.87
N GLN A 188 16.90 -11.53 -20.74
CA GLN A 188 16.20 -10.98 -21.91
C GLN A 188 15.86 -12.10 -22.93
N VAL A 189 16.79 -13.05 -23.17
CA VAL A 189 16.54 -14.21 -24.01
C VAL A 189 15.45 -15.10 -23.45
N PHE A 190 15.49 -15.38 -22.13
CA PHE A 190 14.48 -16.18 -21.45
C PHE A 190 13.09 -15.51 -21.51
N ALA A 191 13.01 -14.20 -21.21
CA ALA A 191 11.79 -13.42 -21.29
C ALA A 191 11.19 -13.46 -22.72
N LYS A 192 12.03 -13.28 -23.75
CA LYS A 192 11.61 -13.37 -25.16
C LYS A 192 11.06 -14.77 -25.50
N LYS A 193 11.73 -15.84 -25.07
CA LYS A 193 11.29 -17.23 -25.27
C LYS A 193 9.90 -17.46 -24.62
N LYS A 194 9.67 -16.89 -23.44
CA LYS A 194 8.42 -17.00 -22.70
C LYS A 194 7.37 -15.95 -23.11
N LYS A 195 7.67 -15.08 -24.09
CA LYS A 195 6.81 -14.00 -24.60
C LYS A 195 6.47 -12.92 -23.56
N TYR A 196 7.35 -12.68 -22.59
CA TYR A 196 7.25 -11.55 -21.66
C TYR A 196 7.82 -10.29 -22.32
N SER A 197 7.07 -9.18 -22.27
CA SER A 197 7.56 -7.86 -22.65
C SER A 197 8.55 -7.35 -21.61
N LEU A 198 9.61 -6.69 -22.04
CA LEU A 198 10.54 -5.99 -21.14
C LEU A 198 10.21 -4.50 -21.01
N GLU A 199 9.15 -4.05 -21.65
CA GLU A 199 8.69 -2.67 -21.60
C GLU A 199 7.90 -2.39 -20.32
N THR A 200 8.14 -1.22 -19.72
CA THR A 200 7.36 -0.74 -18.57
C THR A 200 5.91 -0.43 -18.95
N ILE A 201 5.74 0.12 -20.16
CA ILE A 201 4.42 0.54 -20.67
C ILE A 201 3.93 -0.46 -21.72
N THR A 202 3.02 -1.32 -21.34
CA THR A 202 2.40 -2.35 -22.19
C THR A 202 0.91 -2.08 -22.38
N GLY A 203 0.24 -2.90 -23.20
CA GLY A 203 -1.22 -2.86 -23.31
C GLY A 203 -1.94 -3.07 -21.98
N LYS A 204 -1.42 -3.98 -21.15
CA LYS A 204 -2.01 -4.26 -19.82
C LYS A 204 -1.88 -3.06 -18.88
N THR A 205 -0.68 -2.45 -18.78
CA THR A 205 -0.46 -1.28 -17.93
C THR A 205 -1.28 -0.08 -18.39
N LYS A 206 -1.38 0.16 -19.72
CA LYS A 206 -2.25 1.20 -20.29
C LYS A 206 -3.73 0.97 -20.00
N ASN A 207 -4.21 -0.27 -20.11
CA ASN A 207 -5.61 -0.61 -19.81
C ASN A 207 -5.96 -0.41 -18.34
N ARG A 208 -5.05 -0.77 -17.41
CA ARG A 208 -5.24 -0.45 -16.00
C ARG A 208 -5.29 1.07 -15.78
N GLN A 209 -4.34 1.82 -16.37
CA GLN A 209 -4.26 3.28 -16.20
C GLN A 209 -5.53 4.00 -16.63
N LYS A 210 -6.22 3.51 -17.67
CA LYS A 210 -7.53 4.06 -18.09
C LYS A 210 -8.65 3.84 -17.08
N ARG A 211 -8.50 2.88 -16.17
CA ARG A 211 -9.48 2.55 -15.13
C ARG A 211 -9.19 3.25 -13.80
N VAL A 212 -8.05 3.93 -13.68
CA VAL A 212 -7.67 4.66 -12.47
C VAL A 212 -8.59 5.86 -12.30
N VAL A 213 -9.29 5.91 -11.18
CA VAL A 213 -10.24 7.00 -10.85
C VAL A 213 -9.57 8.11 -10.05
N ALA A 214 -8.59 7.80 -9.19
CA ALA A 214 -7.79 8.76 -8.43
C ALA A 214 -6.33 8.29 -8.37
N LYS A 215 -5.38 9.25 -8.38
CA LYS A 215 -3.94 8.91 -8.36
C LYS A 215 -3.44 8.49 -7.00
N THR A 216 -3.98 9.04 -5.94
CA THR A 216 -3.54 8.88 -4.55
C THR A 216 -2.06 9.27 -4.31
N PHE A 217 -1.65 9.36 -3.05
CA PHE A 217 -0.27 9.79 -2.72
C PHE A 217 0.80 8.80 -3.16
N HIS A 218 0.48 7.52 -3.35
CA HIS A 218 1.43 6.54 -3.88
C HIS A 218 1.59 6.60 -5.42
N SER A 219 0.82 7.40 -6.13
CA SER A 219 0.95 7.71 -7.57
C SER A 219 0.56 6.61 -8.56
N LEU A 220 0.30 5.37 -8.15
CA LEU A 220 -0.24 4.31 -9.04
C LEU A 220 -1.74 4.41 -9.23
N GLY A 221 -2.42 5.08 -8.30
CA GLY A 221 -3.85 5.28 -8.30
C GLY A 221 -4.65 4.04 -7.93
N ILE A 222 -5.93 4.27 -7.70
CA ILE A 222 -6.92 3.24 -7.34
C ILE A 222 -7.85 2.94 -8.51
N VAL A 223 -8.26 1.69 -8.60
CA VAL A 223 -9.26 1.21 -9.55
C VAL A 223 -10.44 0.67 -8.74
N VAL A 224 -11.62 1.20 -9.01
CA VAL A 224 -12.87 0.75 -8.39
C VAL A 224 -13.92 0.43 -9.44
N PRO A 225 -14.91 -0.41 -9.15
CA PRO A 225 -16.06 -0.63 -10.05
C PRO A 225 -16.86 0.67 -10.19
N ILE A 226 -17.12 1.07 -11.42
CA ILE A 226 -18.05 2.17 -11.74
C ILE A 226 -19.23 1.60 -12.51
N VAL A 227 -20.43 1.83 -12.01
CA VAL A 227 -21.68 1.38 -12.64
C VAL A 227 -22.64 2.55 -12.78
N ARG A 228 -22.93 2.97 -14.01
CA ARG A 228 -23.82 4.11 -14.29
C ARG A 228 -23.37 5.38 -13.53
N ASP A 229 -22.07 5.67 -13.60
CA ASP A 229 -21.41 6.82 -12.95
C ASP A 229 -21.41 6.80 -11.41
N VAL A 230 -21.83 5.68 -10.77
CA VAL A 230 -21.75 5.46 -9.32
C VAL A 230 -20.58 4.54 -9.00
N GLY A 231 -19.84 4.84 -7.94
CA GLY A 231 -18.71 4.06 -7.42
C GLY A 231 -17.52 4.93 -6.99
N TYR A 232 -17.42 6.15 -7.50
CA TYR A 232 -16.38 7.09 -7.10
C TYR A 232 -16.80 8.53 -7.36
N ARG A 233 -16.53 9.37 -6.38
CA ARG A 233 -16.62 10.84 -6.43
C ARG A 233 -15.28 11.41 -5.94
N CYS A 234 -14.76 12.43 -6.61
CA CYS A 234 -13.52 13.10 -6.19
C CYS A 234 -13.65 13.63 -4.75
N LEU A 235 -12.55 13.57 -4.00
CA LEU A 235 -12.44 14.29 -2.73
C LEU A 235 -12.68 15.79 -2.94
N SER A 236 -13.18 16.48 -1.91
CA SER A 236 -13.36 17.94 -1.92
C SER A 236 -12.06 18.73 -2.01
N GLU A 237 -10.94 18.07 -1.71
CA GLU A 237 -9.60 18.65 -1.70
C GLU A 237 -8.70 17.97 -2.74
N THR A 238 -7.78 18.75 -3.31
CA THR A 238 -6.72 18.19 -4.17
C THR A 238 -5.66 17.49 -3.34
N ASP A 239 -4.89 16.57 -3.95
CA ASP A 239 -3.74 15.89 -3.28
C ASP A 239 -2.80 16.89 -2.59
N ALA A 240 -2.49 18.02 -3.25
CA ALA A 240 -1.60 19.03 -2.71
C ALA A 240 -2.20 19.77 -1.52
N SER A 241 -3.51 20.05 -1.55
CA SER A 241 -4.22 20.69 -0.44
C SER A 241 -4.37 19.75 0.73
N LEU A 242 -4.77 18.49 0.49
CA LEU A 242 -4.88 17.46 1.51
C LEU A 242 -3.52 17.22 2.20
N LYS A 243 -2.42 17.06 1.45
CA LYS A 243 -1.07 16.93 2.04
C LYS A 243 -0.72 18.10 2.95
N ARG A 244 -1.02 19.33 2.54
CA ARG A 244 -0.77 20.53 3.37
C ARG A 244 -1.62 20.52 4.63
N ALA A 245 -2.90 20.14 4.53
CA ALA A 245 -3.80 20.06 5.69
C ALA A 245 -3.30 19.02 6.70
N LEU A 246 -2.98 17.81 6.25
CA LEU A 246 -2.44 16.74 7.10
C LEU A 246 -1.13 17.17 7.78
N ASN A 247 -0.21 17.80 7.03
CA ASN A 247 1.05 18.29 7.60
C ASN A 247 0.82 19.40 8.66
N LYS A 248 -0.12 20.30 8.46
CA LYS A 248 -0.47 21.33 9.45
C LYS A 248 -0.99 20.73 10.74
N ILE A 249 -1.77 19.63 10.68
CA ILE A 249 -2.28 18.92 11.87
C ILE A 249 -1.11 18.37 12.69
N VAL A 250 -0.18 17.65 12.06
CA VAL A 250 0.91 16.97 12.78
C VAL A 250 2.02 17.92 13.23
N THR A 251 2.17 19.09 12.60
CA THR A 251 3.19 20.10 12.97
C THR A 251 2.64 21.22 13.88
N ALA A 252 1.35 21.17 14.23
CA ALA A 252 0.75 22.17 15.13
C ALA A 252 1.43 22.14 16.50
N LYS A 253 1.80 23.33 17.02
CA LYS A 253 2.54 23.47 18.28
C LYS A 253 1.64 23.50 19.52
N ASP A 254 0.38 23.79 19.35
CA ASP A 254 -0.60 23.88 20.43
C ASP A 254 -1.93 23.23 20.04
N VAL A 255 -2.71 22.87 21.05
CA VAL A 255 -3.97 22.14 20.92
C VAL A 255 -4.98 22.90 20.08
N LYS A 256 -5.11 24.21 20.29
CA LYS A 256 -6.10 25.04 19.59
C LYS A 256 -5.82 25.10 18.09
N THR A 257 -4.57 25.36 17.70
CA THR A 257 -4.15 25.35 16.28
C THR A 257 -4.35 23.98 15.66
N LYS A 258 -4.13 22.90 16.43
CA LYS A 258 -4.36 21.53 15.96
C LYS A 258 -5.84 21.28 15.68
N GLU A 259 -6.73 21.62 16.61
CA GLU A 259 -8.17 21.47 16.46
C GLU A 259 -8.71 22.30 15.27
N GLU A 260 -8.20 23.52 15.08
CA GLU A 260 -8.53 24.35 13.92
C GLU A 260 -8.12 23.69 12.60
N ASN A 261 -6.93 23.06 12.55
CA ASN A 261 -6.46 22.35 11.35
C ASN A 261 -7.24 21.05 11.10
N GLU A 262 -7.68 20.36 12.16
CA GLU A 262 -8.47 19.14 12.06
C GLU A 262 -9.85 19.37 11.45
N SER A 263 -10.41 20.61 11.56
CA SER A 263 -11.72 20.92 10.99
C SER A 263 -11.80 20.62 9.49
N ILE A 264 -10.71 20.87 8.75
CA ILE A 264 -10.61 20.55 7.31
C ILE A 264 -10.72 19.05 7.07
N LEU A 265 -10.03 18.24 7.89
CA LEU A 265 -10.11 16.78 7.79
C LEU A 265 -11.50 16.26 8.15
N PHE A 266 -12.17 16.87 9.14
CA PHE A 266 -13.55 16.52 9.50
C PHE A 266 -14.53 16.79 8.36
N ASP A 267 -14.39 17.90 7.65
CA ASP A 267 -15.23 18.23 6.49
C ASP A 267 -15.04 17.22 5.36
N ILE A 268 -13.79 16.83 5.08
CA ILE A 268 -13.47 15.77 4.09
C ILE A 268 -14.10 14.44 4.51
N ILE A 269 -13.95 14.05 5.78
CA ILE A 269 -14.52 12.82 6.33
C ILE A 269 -16.06 12.84 6.23
N HIS A 270 -16.69 13.96 6.51
CA HIS A 270 -18.14 14.11 6.37
C HIS A 270 -18.58 13.87 4.91
N ASN A 271 -17.88 14.47 3.95
CA ASN A 271 -18.15 14.24 2.53
C ASN A 271 -17.93 12.79 2.09
N VAL A 272 -16.94 12.09 2.66
CA VAL A 272 -16.72 10.65 2.43
C VAL A 272 -17.90 9.82 2.97
N HIS A 273 -18.47 10.18 4.12
CA HIS A 273 -19.66 9.48 4.62
C HIS A 273 -20.84 9.66 3.68
N LEU A 274 -21.10 10.88 3.19
CA LEU A 274 -22.15 11.14 2.20
C LEU A 274 -21.92 10.36 0.90
N ALA A 275 -20.66 10.29 0.42
CA ALA A 275 -20.31 9.51 -0.76
C ALA A 275 -20.57 8.01 -0.55
N ASN A 276 -20.26 7.45 0.63
CA ASN A 276 -20.55 6.06 0.96
C ASN A 276 -22.06 5.78 0.99
N ASP A 277 -22.87 6.70 1.52
CA ASP A 277 -24.33 6.55 1.54
C ASP A 277 -24.91 6.54 0.11
N GLU A 278 -24.24 7.21 -0.83
CA GLU A 278 -24.58 7.23 -2.27
C GLU A 278 -23.86 6.13 -3.07
N CYS A 279 -23.21 5.18 -2.41
CA CYS A 279 -22.45 4.06 -3.00
C CYS A 279 -21.18 4.45 -3.78
N ASP A 280 -20.64 5.65 -3.58
CA ASP A 280 -19.35 6.10 -4.14
C ASP A 280 -18.18 5.65 -3.25
N PHE A 281 -18.04 4.32 -3.06
CA PHE A 281 -17.09 3.70 -2.13
C PHE A 281 -15.62 3.98 -2.44
N GLY A 282 -15.31 4.32 -3.69
CA GLY A 282 -13.96 4.70 -4.11
C GLY A 282 -13.44 5.96 -3.44
N THR A 283 -14.33 6.87 -3.02
CA THR A 283 -13.97 8.11 -2.30
C THR A 283 -13.38 7.80 -0.92
N GLY A 284 -13.99 6.86 -0.19
CA GLY A 284 -13.47 6.38 1.09
C GLY A 284 -12.15 5.61 0.94
N LEU A 285 -11.98 4.86 -0.16
CA LEU A 285 -10.73 4.18 -0.48
C LEU A 285 -9.61 5.19 -0.74
N GLU A 286 -9.86 6.23 -1.54
CA GLU A 286 -8.88 7.30 -1.82
C GLU A 286 -8.39 7.96 -0.53
N LEU A 287 -9.31 8.46 0.30
CA LEU A 287 -8.93 9.09 1.57
C LEU A 287 -8.15 8.13 2.48
N GLY A 288 -8.62 6.89 2.61
CA GLY A 288 -7.97 5.88 3.46
C GLY A 288 -6.54 5.56 3.00
N ILE A 289 -6.31 5.41 1.69
CA ILE A 289 -4.99 5.20 1.11
C ILE A 289 -4.09 6.43 1.27
N ASP A 290 -4.64 7.63 1.11
CA ASP A 290 -3.86 8.86 1.25
C ASP A 290 -3.41 9.09 2.70
N LEU A 291 -4.27 8.84 3.68
CA LEU A 291 -3.91 8.83 5.09
C LEU A 291 -2.84 7.77 5.40
N PHE A 292 -2.98 6.56 4.85
CA PHE A 292 -2.00 5.50 5.00
C PHE A 292 -0.63 5.90 4.44
N CYS A 293 -0.61 6.49 3.24
CA CYS A 293 0.59 6.95 2.54
C CYS A 293 1.23 8.20 3.18
N ASN A 294 0.46 9.01 3.92
CA ASN A 294 1.02 10.10 4.72
C ASN A 294 2.03 9.56 5.74
N GLY A 295 1.72 8.42 6.35
CA GLY A 295 2.64 7.67 7.21
C GLY A 295 2.75 8.16 8.64
N ASP A 296 2.14 9.28 9.02
CA ASP A 296 2.20 9.75 10.40
C ASP A 296 1.29 8.89 11.31
N PRO A 297 1.82 8.36 12.43
CA PRO A 297 1.05 7.54 13.37
C PRO A 297 -0.20 8.23 13.93
N TYR A 298 -0.24 9.55 13.92
CA TYR A 298 -1.39 10.32 14.34
C TYR A 298 -2.67 9.92 13.59
N PHE A 299 -2.56 9.55 12.31
CA PHE A 299 -3.70 9.16 11.48
C PHE A 299 -4.06 7.68 11.58
N HIS A 300 -3.34 6.85 12.34
CA HIS A 300 -3.66 5.42 12.48
C HIS A 300 -5.11 5.15 12.90
N PRO A 301 -5.71 5.88 13.87
CA PRO A 301 -7.13 5.68 14.21
C PRO A 301 -8.07 5.98 13.03
N ASN A 302 -7.79 7.02 12.25
CA ASN A 302 -8.57 7.36 11.06
C ASN A 302 -8.42 6.29 9.97
N ILE A 303 -7.19 5.81 9.73
CA ILE A 303 -6.92 4.74 8.76
C ILE A 303 -7.70 3.49 9.14
N LEU A 304 -7.63 3.05 10.41
CA LEU A 304 -8.34 1.86 10.91
C LEU A 304 -9.87 2.00 10.83
N ARG A 305 -10.38 3.22 10.87
CA ARG A 305 -11.81 3.48 10.74
C ARG A 305 -12.27 3.46 9.27
N PHE A 306 -11.53 4.07 8.35
CA PHE A 306 -11.99 4.30 6.98
C PHE A 306 -11.52 3.27 5.98
N LEU A 307 -10.25 2.88 6.01
CA LEU A 307 -9.68 2.04 4.98
C LEU A 307 -10.23 0.61 5.00
N PRO A 308 -10.35 -0.10 6.14
CA PRO A 308 -11.00 -1.40 6.18
C PRO A 308 -12.47 -1.35 5.79
N LEU A 309 -13.20 -0.28 6.15
CA LEU A 309 -14.59 -0.08 5.74
C LEU A 309 -14.71 0.07 4.22
N ALA A 310 -13.86 0.88 3.59
CA ALA A 310 -13.84 1.04 2.14
C ALA A 310 -13.57 -0.30 1.43
N TYR A 311 -12.61 -1.10 1.93
CA TYR A 311 -12.37 -2.44 1.39
C TYR A 311 -13.57 -3.38 1.58
N TYR A 312 -14.24 -3.32 2.73
CA TYR A 312 -15.45 -4.12 2.97
C TYR A 312 -16.56 -3.77 1.98
N LEU A 313 -16.86 -2.49 1.80
CA LEU A 313 -17.87 -2.01 0.85
C LEU A 313 -17.54 -2.39 -0.61
N LEU A 314 -16.25 -2.41 -0.96
CA LEU A 314 -15.75 -2.86 -2.27
C LEU A 314 -15.59 -4.39 -2.38
N LYS A 315 -15.95 -5.17 -1.35
CA LYS A 315 -15.79 -6.63 -1.27
C LYS A 315 -14.33 -7.11 -1.34
N ARG A 316 -13.39 -6.30 -0.84
CA ARG A 316 -11.93 -6.55 -0.79
C ARG A 316 -11.45 -6.80 0.63
N ASN A 317 -12.18 -7.58 1.42
CA ASN A 317 -11.99 -7.77 2.87
C ASN A 317 -10.56 -8.14 3.25
N LYS A 318 -9.87 -8.96 2.44
CA LYS A 318 -8.49 -9.38 2.67
C LYS A 318 -7.51 -8.19 2.76
N PHE A 319 -7.71 -7.14 1.97
CA PHE A 319 -6.91 -5.92 2.11
C PHE A 319 -7.19 -5.20 3.45
N GLY A 320 -8.43 -5.23 3.93
CA GLY A 320 -8.77 -4.72 5.27
C GLY A 320 -8.05 -5.47 6.39
N GLU A 321 -7.96 -6.81 6.30
CA GLU A 321 -7.21 -7.66 7.24
C GLU A 321 -5.71 -7.30 7.24
N ILE A 322 -5.13 -7.08 6.04
CA ILE A 322 -3.74 -6.63 5.89
C ILE A 322 -3.52 -5.27 6.56
N VAL A 323 -4.44 -4.29 6.41
CA VAL A 323 -4.35 -2.99 7.09
C VAL A 323 -4.26 -3.17 8.60
N HIS A 324 -5.17 -3.96 9.17
CA HIS A 324 -5.18 -4.21 10.63
C HIS A 324 -3.88 -4.84 11.12
N ALA A 325 -3.39 -5.88 10.42
CA ALA A 325 -2.16 -6.55 10.77
C ALA A 325 -0.95 -5.63 10.64
N HIS A 326 -0.86 -4.89 9.53
CA HIS A 326 0.28 -4.01 9.25
C HIS A 326 0.33 -2.83 10.24
N LEU A 327 -0.76 -2.10 10.46
CA LEU A 327 -0.77 -0.96 11.38
C LEU A 327 -0.48 -1.35 12.84
N LYS A 328 -0.81 -2.58 13.25
CA LYS A 328 -0.48 -3.10 14.58
C LYS A 328 1.03 -3.24 14.79
N ASN A 329 1.77 -3.61 13.73
CA ASN A 329 3.20 -3.91 13.77
C ASN A 329 3.98 -3.17 12.68
N ARG A 330 3.57 -1.94 12.33
CA ARG A 330 4.20 -1.15 11.28
C ARG A 330 5.64 -0.81 11.67
N LYS A 331 6.60 -1.41 10.96
CA LYS A 331 8.04 -1.29 11.26
C LYS A 331 8.74 -0.43 10.22
N THR A 332 9.74 0.33 10.66
CA THR A 332 10.73 0.99 9.80
C THR A 332 11.98 0.10 9.70
N GLY A 333 12.71 0.21 8.60
CA GLY A 333 13.93 -0.58 8.36
C GLY A 333 13.69 -1.76 7.42
N ASP A 334 14.64 -2.69 7.36
CA ASP A 334 14.68 -3.81 6.42
C ASP A 334 14.62 -5.21 7.07
N ASP A 335 14.58 -5.27 8.40
CA ASP A 335 14.35 -6.52 9.15
C ASP A 335 12.84 -6.84 9.20
N LEU A 336 12.34 -7.27 8.04
CA LEU A 336 10.93 -7.52 7.79
C LEU A 336 10.62 -9.00 7.53
N ALA A 337 11.61 -9.85 7.63
CA ALA A 337 11.47 -11.31 7.60
C ALA A 337 10.91 -11.77 8.95
N ASP A 338 9.64 -11.47 9.24
CA ASP A 338 9.03 -11.84 10.50
C ASP A 338 8.94 -13.36 10.65
N ALA A 339 9.95 -13.92 11.32
CA ALA A 339 9.94 -15.29 11.82
C ALA A 339 9.20 -15.40 13.18
N ASP A 340 8.90 -14.28 13.84
CA ASP A 340 8.51 -14.22 15.26
C ASP A 340 7.06 -13.78 15.53
N LEU A 341 6.20 -13.73 14.50
CA LEU A 341 4.78 -13.42 14.71
C LEU A 341 3.91 -14.66 14.90
#